data_2bf8d0e293007e75ca0f7b0c164de9a3
#
_entry.id   2bf8d0e293007e75ca0f7b0c164de9a3
#
_cell.length_a   1.000
_cell.length_b   1.000
_cell.length_c   1.000
_cell.angle_alpha   90.00
_cell.angle_beta   90.00
_cell.angle_gamma   90.00
#
_symmetry.space_group_name_H-M   'P 1'
#
loop_
_entity.id
_entity.type
_entity.pdbx_description
1 polymer ?
#
loop_
_entity_poly.entity_id
_entity_poly.type
_entity_poly.pdbx_seq_one_letter_code
_entity_poly.pdbx_strand_id
1 'polypeptide(L)'
;MIILFIALLEITLLVLAAVFFAFFMVPFFFYSAPFLPSYRRQKRKILEPLFELARSAPGNKFVDLGSGDGRVVMEFACRGFDSWGVEFNPALVLWSRARIKLAGLKNAHIIKKNFWKIDLASFDIVYIYQLTSVNALLADKFKKELKPGALIISAGFFLPNFELIKRENQFWVYRN
;
A
#
# COMPACT_ATOMS: atom_id res chain seq x y z
N MET A 1 21.38 -23.34 38.39
CA MET A 1 21.18 -23.63 36.97
C MET A 1 19.82 -23.14 36.46
N ILE A 2 18.70 -23.54 37.07
CA ILE A 2 17.33 -23.13 36.65
C ILE A 2 17.13 -21.62 36.72
N ILE A 3 17.53 -20.94 37.80
CA ILE A 3 17.39 -19.46 37.96
C ILE A 3 18.12 -18.70 36.84
N LEU A 4 19.35 -19.14 36.49
CA LEU A 4 20.13 -18.53 35.41
C LEU A 4 19.44 -18.72 34.04
N PHE A 5 18.84 -19.88 33.81
CA PHE A 5 18.09 -20.17 32.58
C PHE A 5 16.84 -19.27 32.48
N ILE A 6 16.07 -19.10 33.57
CA ILE A 6 14.91 -18.24 33.62
C ILE A 6 15.33 -16.78 33.35
N ALA A 7 16.37 -16.28 34.00
CA ALA A 7 16.86 -14.91 33.80
C ALA A 7 17.30 -14.67 32.33
N LEU A 8 17.99 -15.62 31.72
CA LEU A 8 18.36 -15.55 30.30
C LEU A 8 17.14 -15.53 29.38
N LEU A 9 16.12 -16.32 29.67
CA LEU A 9 14.89 -16.33 28.90
C LEU A 9 14.15 -14.99 29.00
N GLU A 10 14.04 -14.43 30.19
CA GLU A 10 13.42 -13.10 30.40
C GLU A 10 14.14 -12.00 29.65
N ILE A 11 15.49 -11.96 29.74
CA ILE A 11 16.30 -10.98 29.02
C ILE A 11 16.09 -11.13 27.50
N THR A 12 16.07 -12.37 27.00
CA THR A 12 15.83 -12.63 25.59
C THR A 12 14.46 -12.13 25.13
N LEU A 13 13.41 -12.38 25.90
CA LEU A 13 12.06 -11.91 25.62
C LEU A 13 11.97 -10.37 25.65
N LEU A 14 12.62 -9.72 26.61
CA LEU A 14 12.68 -8.25 26.67
C LEU A 14 13.41 -7.64 25.46
N VAL A 15 14.52 -8.23 25.05
CA VAL A 15 15.26 -7.78 23.86
C VAL A 15 14.41 -7.97 22.59
N LEU A 16 13.74 -9.11 22.44
CA LEU A 16 12.84 -9.35 21.31
C LEU A 16 11.67 -8.36 21.29
N ALA A 17 11.07 -8.08 22.45
CA ALA A 17 10.00 -7.07 22.58
C ALA A 17 10.50 -5.66 22.23
N ALA A 18 11.69 -5.28 22.69
CA ALA A 18 12.29 -3.98 22.38
C ALA A 18 12.62 -3.85 20.89
N VAL A 19 13.16 -4.89 20.27
CA VAL A 19 13.42 -4.94 18.83
C VAL A 19 12.10 -4.86 18.03
N PHE A 20 11.08 -5.60 18.43
CA PHE A 20 9.76 -5.52 17.83
C PHE A 20 9.18 -4.10 17.94
N PHE A 21 9.23 -3.51 19.13
CA PHE A 21 8.74 -2.14 19.37
C PHE A 21 9.51 -1.12 18.52
N ALA A 22 10.84 -1.19 18.51
CA ALA A 22 11.66 -0.28 17.72
C ALA A 22 11.41 -0.43 16.20
N PHE A 23 11.23 -1.64 15.72
CA PHE A 23 11.07 -1.91 14.29
C PHE A 23 9.65 -1.63 13.76
N PHE A 24 8.62 -1.90 14.57
CA PHE A 24 7.22 -1.77 14.17
C PHE A 24 6.54 -0.52 14.70
N MET A 25 6.77 -0.18 15.98
CA MET A 25 6.06 0.91 16.63
C MET A 25 6.70 2.27 16.37
N VAL A 26 8.03 2.38 16.45
CA VAL A 26 8.70 3.65 16.22
C VAL A 26 8.46 4.19 14.79
N PRO A 27 8.62 3.40 13.72
CA PRO A 27 8.24 3.85 12.37
C PRO A 27 6.75 4.19 12.24
N PHE A 28 5.89 3.45 12.94
CA PHE A 28 4.45 3.72 12.98
C PHE A 28 4.14 5.11 13.54
N PHE A 29 4.74 5.50 14.66
CA PHE A 29 4.49 6.81 15.28
C PHE A 29 5.08 7.97 14.48
N PHE A 30 6.20 7.77 13.79
CA PHE A 30 6.92 8.87 13.15
C PHE A 30 6.69 8.97 11.64
N TYR A 31 6.27 7.90 10.95
CA TYR A 31 6.34 7.85 9.49
C TYR A 31 5.15 7.23 8.76
N SER A 32 4.24 6.54 9.45
CA SER A 32 3.15 5.83 8.79
C SER A 32 1.79 6.12 9.41
N ALA A 33 0.77 6.17 8.57
CA ALA A 33 -0.61 6.06 9.03
C ALA A 33 -0.83 4.69 9.70
N PRO A 34 -1.76 4.58 10.65
CA PRO A 34 -2.05 3.31 11.31
C PRO A 34 -2.34 2.21 10.29
N PHE A 35 -1.64 1.10 10.42
CA PHE A 35 -1.96 -0.11 9.69
C PHE A 35 -3.36 -0.55 10.10
N LEU A 36 -4.37 -0.30 9.26
CA LEU A 36 -5.75 -0.70 9.52
C LEU A 36 -5.96 -2.15 9.05
N PRO A 37 -6.00 -3.13 9.96
CA PRO A 37 -6.15 -4.55 9.60
C PRO A 37 -7.55 -4.91 9.12
N SER A 38 -8.50 -3.98 9.11
CA SER A 38 -9.93 -4.22 8.81
C SER A 38 -10.19 -4.79 7.42
N TYR A 39 -9.23 -4.71 6.51
CA TYR A 39 -9.34 -5.17 5.14
C TYR A 39 -9.22 -6.70 4.97
N ARG A 40 -8.89 -7.43 6.01
CA ARG A 40 -8.59 -8.87 5.93
C ARG A 40 -9.76 -9.78 5.54
N ARG A 41 -10.98 -9.39 5.79
CA ARG A 41 -12.15 -10.28 5.68
C ARG A 41 -12.97 -10.13 4.38
N GLN A 42 -12.78 -9.04 3.62
CA GLN A 42 -13.64 -8.74 2.47
C GLN A 42 -12.93 -8.85 1.11
N LYS A 43 -11.89 -9.67 1.03
CA LYS A 43 -10.79 -9.63 0.07
C LYS A 43 -11.12 -9.77 -1.43
N ARG A 44 -12.09 -10.51 -1.85
CA ARG A 44 -12.34 -10.73 -3.29
C ARG A 44 -13.51 -9.93 -3.81
N LYS A 45 -14.67 -10.00 -3.16
CA LYS A 45 -15.90 -9.36 -3.63
C LYS A 45 -15.82 -7.82 -3.71
N ILE A 46 -14.99 -7.20 -2.86
CA ILE A 46 -14.88 -5.73 -2.80
C ILE A 46 -13.93 -5.19 -3.88
N LEU A 47 -12.87 -5.93 -4.22
CA LEU A 47 -11.90 -5.50 -5.22
C LEU A 47 -12.32 -5.87 -6.67
N GLU A 48 -13.18 -6.85 -6.83
CA GLU A 48 -13.57 -7.33 -8.17
C GLU A 48 -14.07 -6.21 -9.11
N PRO A 49 -14.98 -5.32 -8.67
CA PRO A 49 -15.41 -4.19 -9.51
C PRO A 49 -14.28 -3.24 -9.88
N LEU A 50 -13.24 -3.14 -9.04
CA LEU A 50 -12.09 -2.28 -9.31
C LEU A 50 -11.20 -2.82 -10.41
N PHE A 51 -11.10 -4.14 -10.54
CA PHE A 51 -10.28 -4.73 -11.61
C PHE A 51 -10.89 -4.48 -12.97
N GLU A 52 -12.22 -4.54 -13.10
CA GLU A 52 -12.89 -4.18 -14.33
C GLU A 52 -12.68 -2.71 -14.70
N LEU A 53 -12.78 -1.82 -13.71
CA LEU A 53 -12.47 -0.40 -13.91
C LEU A 53 -10.98 -0.17 -14.25
N ALA A 54 -10.09 -0.86 -13.56
CA ALA A 54 -8.65 -0.77 -13.79
C ALA A 54 -8.26 -1.19 -15.21
N ARG A 55 -8.98 -2.12 -15.83
CA ARG A 55 -8.77 -2.51 -17.24
C ARG A 55 -9.14 -1.43 -18.25
N SER A 56 -9.90 -0.40 -17.84
CA SER A 56 -10.18 0.77 -18.68
C SER A 56 -9.08 1.83 -18.63
N ALA A 57 -8.03 1.63 -17.85
CA ALA A 57 -6.86 2.49 -17.84
C ALA A 57 -6.08 2.39 -19.17
N PRO A 58 -5.25 3.40 -19.52
CA PRO A 58 -4.49 3.38 -20.78
C PRO A 58 -3.40 2.30 -20.83
N GLY A 59 -3.15 1.62 -19.73
CA GLY A 59 -2.19 0.53 -19.61
C GLY A 59 -2.39 -0.27 -18.33
N ASN A 60 -1.44 -1.12 -17.97
CA ASN A 60 -1.56 -2.07 -16.86
C ASN A 60 -0.59 -1.83 -15.70
N LYS A 61 0.13 -0.71 -15.69
CA LYS A 61 1.10 -0.39 -14.65
C LYS A 61 0.44 0.25 -13.44
N PHE A 62 0.35 -0.52 -12.38
CA PHE A 62 -0.34 -0.18 -11.14
C PHE A 62 0.64 0.24 -10.04
N VAL A 63 0.27 1.21 -9.20
CA VAL A 63 1.01 1.55 -7.99
C VAL A 63 0.08 1.75 -6.78
N ASP A 64 0.50 1.21 -5.63
CA ASP A 64 -0.12 1.41 -4.31
C ASP A 64 0.79 2.30 -3.46
N LEU A 65 0.32 3.50 -3.11
CA LEU A 65 1.07 4.49 -2.33
C LEU A 65 0.82 4.31 -0.83
N GLY A 66 1.78 3.73 -0.15
CA GLY A 66 1.66 3.25 1.23
C GLY A 66 1.19 1.81 1.27
N SER A 67 1.85 0.94 0.52
CA SER A 67 1.38 -0.42 0.23
C SER A 67 1.33 -1.37 1.44
N GLY A 68 1.89 -0.98 2.58
CA GLY A 68 1.85 -1.77 3.80
C GLY A 68 2.41 -3.18 3.61
N ASP A 69 1.58 -4.19 3.88
CA ASP A 69 1.95 -5.61 3.73
C ASP A 69 1.89 -6.13 2.28
N GLY A 70 1.68 -5.25 1.30
CA GLY A 70 1.69 -5.56 -0.12
C GLY A 70 0.47 -6.33 -0.64
N ARG A 71 -0.59 -6.46 0.15
CA ARG A 71 -1.76 -7.28 -0.22
C ARG A 71 -2.47 -6.80 -1.49
N VAL A 72 -2.64 -5.48 -1.65
CA VAL A 72 -3.30 -4.89 -2.82
C VAL A 72 -2.41 -5.08 -4.04
N VAL A 73 -1.11 -4.84 -3.91
CA VAL A 73 -0.11 -5.11 -4.96
C VAL A 73 -0.19 -6.55 -5.44
N MET A 74 -0.22 -7.52 -4.52
CA MET A 74 -0.32 -8.94 -4.87
C MET A 74 -1.65 -9.28 -5.58
N GLU A 75 -2.76 -8.70 -5.14
CA GLU A 75 -4.07 -8.93 -5.77
C GLU A 75 -4.12 -8.41 -7.20
N PHE A 76 -3.56 -7.22 -7.47
CA PHE A 76 -3.44 -6.71 -8.83
C PHE A 76 -2.46 -7.54 -9.67
N ALA A 77 -1.33 -7.94 -9.12
CA ALA A 77 -0.36 -8.80 -9.81
C ALA A 77 -0.96 -10.16 -10.20
N CYS A 78 -1.75 -10.80 -9.34
CA CYS A 78 -2.47 -12.04 -9.64
C CYS A 78 -3.43 -11.91 -10.82
N ARG A 79 -3.83 -10.69 -11.19
CA ARG A 79 -4.73 -10.39 -12.32
C ARG A 79 -4.00 -9.88 -13.56
N GLY A 80 -2.66 -9.97 -13.56
CA GLY A 80 -1.83 -9.65 -14.71
C GLY A 80 -1.36 -8.19 -14.81
N PHE A 81 -1.64 -7.35 -13.79
CA PHE A 81 -1.08 -6.00 -13.74
C PHE A 81 0.42 -6.03 -13.38
N ASP A 82 1.20 -5.12 -13.95
CA ASP A 82 2.56 -4.80 -13.47
C ASP A 82 2.44 -3.94 -12.21
N SER A 83 2.53 -4.59 -11.05
CA SER A 83 2.06 -4.03 -9.79
C SER A 83 3.21 -3.60 -8.90
N TRP A 84 3.17 -2.34 -8.49
CA TRP A 84 4.18 -1.71 -7.66
C TRP A 84 3.59 -1.25 -6.33
N GLY A 85 4.33 -1.45 -5.26
CA GLY A 85 4.02 -0.90 -3.94
C GLY A 85 5.12 0.03 -3.48
N VAL A 86 4.74 1.19 -2.96
CA VAL A 86 5.67 2.14 -2.35
C VAL A 86 5.41 2.14 -0.86
N GLU A 87 6.40 1.71 -0.07
CA GLU A 87 6.28 1.61 1.38
C GLU A 87 7.54 2.20 2.04
N PHE A 88 7.34 2.95 3.12
CA PHE A 88 8.44 3.59 3.82
C PHE A 88 8.96 2.75 5.00
N ASN A 89 8.07 1.99 5.66
CA ASN A 89 8.43 1.16 6.80
C ASN A 89 9.27 -0.06 6.37
N PRO A 90 10.53 -0.18 6.82
CA PRO A 90 11.44 -1.26 6.38
C PRO A 90 10.94 -2.65 6.74
N ALA A 91 10.24 -2.83 7.86
CA ALA A 91 9.69 -4.12 8.26
C ALA A 91 8.56 -4.57 7.33
N LEU A 92 7.65 -3.64 6.96
CA LEU A 92 6.58 -3.92 6.01
C LEU A 92 7.12 -4.19 4.60
N VAL A 93 8.16 -3.47 4.18
CA VAL A 93 8.86 -3.73 2.91
C VAL A 93 9.44 -5.14 2.89
N LEU A 94 10.15 -5.55 3.94
CA LEU A 94 10.71 -6.88 4.03
C LEU A 94 9.63 -7.96 4.02
N TRP A 95 8.59 -7.75 4.82
CA TRP A 95 7.46 -8.66 4.93
C TRP A 95 6.71 -8.83 3.59
N SER A 96 6.37 -7.73 2.93
CA SER A 96 5.68 -7.76 1.64
C SER A 96 6.51 -8.42 0.54
N ARG A 97 7.82 -8.14 0.48
CA ARG A 97 8.74 -8.81 -0.46
C ARG A 97 8.82 -10.32 -0.22
N ALA A 98 8.91 -10.76 1.03
CA ALA A 98 8.90 -12.17 1.37
C ALA A 98 7.60 -12.85 0.91
N ARG A 99 6.44 -12.22 1.15
CA ARG A 99 5.13 -12.74 0.69
C ARG A 99 5.03 -12.85 -0.82
N ILE A 100 5.48 -11.83 -1.55
CA ILE A 100 5.51 -11.81 -3.03
C ILE A 100 6.37 -12.94 -3.56
N LYS A 101 7.57 -13.12 -2.98
CA LYS A 101 8.49 -14.21 -3.34
C LYS A 101 7.88 -15.58 -3.10
N LEU A 102 7.27 -15.79 -1.93
CA LEU A 102 6.60 -17.07 -1.59
C LEU A 102 5.39 -17.35 -2.48
N ALA A 103 4.69 -16.32 -2.96
CA ALA A 103 3.59 -16.45 -3.92
C ALA A 103 4.04 -16.63 -5.37
N GLY A 104 5.33 -16.55 -5.67
CA GLY A 104 5.88 -16.70 -7.02
C GLY A 104 5.50 -15.59 -8.00
N LEU A 105 5.07 -14.41 -7.50
CA LEU A 105 4.62 -13.30 -8.35
C LEU A 105 5.81 -12.53 -8.92
N LYS A 106 6.03 -12.64 -10.23
CA LYS A 106 7.14 -11.98 -10.94
C LYS A 106 6.83 -10.53 -11.31
N ASN A 107 5.55 -10.17 -11.38
CA ASN A 107 5.02 -8.86 -11.76
C ASN A 107 4.54 -8.03 -10.54
N ALA A 108 5.02 -8.37 -9.34
CA ALA A 108 4.77 -7.63 -8.10
C ALA A 108 6.09 -7.10 -7.52
N HIS A 109 6.15 -5.80 -7.25
CA HIS A 109 7.37 -5.12 -6.85
C HIS A 109 7.12 -4.22 -5.64
N ILE A 110 8.05 -4.18 -4.69
CA ILE A 110 7.98 -3.26 -3.53
C ILE A 110 9.22 -2.37 -3.49
N ILE A 111 8.99 -1.07 -3.50
CA ILE A 111 10.03 -0.02 -3.39
C ILE A 111 10.01 0.53 -1.96
N LYS A 112 11.18 0.50 -1.28
CA LYS A 112 11.36 1.21 -0.02
C LYS A 112 11.61 2.69 -0.32
N LYS A 113 10.55 3.50 -0.30
CA LYS A 113 10.66 4.94 -0.58
C LYS A 113 9.50 5.71 0.06
N ASN A 114 9.74 6.99 0.34
CA ASN A 114 8.64 7.89 0.65
C ASN A 114 7.85 8.15 -0.64
N PHE A 115 6.53 7.92 -0.64
CA PHE A 115 5.68 8.06 -1.83
C PHE A 115 5.62 9.50 -2.38
N TRP A 116 5.92 10.51 -1.56
CA TRP A 116 6.05 11.90 -2.03
C TRP A 116 7.20 12.09 -3.02
N LYS A 117 8.21 11.21 -2.97
CA LYS A 117 9.44 11.30 -3.78
C LYS A 117 9.45 10.32 -4.97
N ILE A 118 8.36 9.61 -5.23
CA ILE A 118 8.26 8.75 -6.42
C ILE A 118 7.67 9.55 -7.58
N ASP A 119 8.22 9.35 -8.77
CA ASP A 119 7.65 9.85 -10.01
C ASP A 119 6.48 8.94 -10.45
N LEU A 120 5.35 9.54 -10.75
CA LEU A 120 4.13 8.83 -11.12
C LEU A 120 3.87 8.79 -12.63
N ALA A 121 4.68 9.45 -13.45
CA ALA A 121 4.47 9.59 -14.90
C ALA A 121 4.34 8.25 -15.64
N SER A 122 4.99 7.19 -15.13
CA SER A 122 4.98 5.88 -15.77
C SER A 122 3.77 5.00 -15.41
N PHE A 123 2.97 5.41 -14.41
CA PHE A 123 1.86 4.59 -13.92
C PHE A 123 0.54 4.91 -14.62
N ASP A 124 -0.24 3.88 -14.84
CA ASP A 124 -1.58 3.93 -15.44
C ASP A 124 -2.68 3.97 -14.40
N ILE A 125 -2.40 3.39 -13.23
CA ILE A 125 -3.35 3.24 -12.14
C ILE A 125 -2.64 3.52 -10.82
N VAL A 126 -3.19 4.45 -10.04
CA VAL A 126 -2.72 4.76 -8.68
C VAL A 126 -3.78 4.37 -7.67
N TYR A 127 -3.40 3.60 -6.67
CA TYR A 127 -4.24 3.27 -5.52
C TYR A 127 -3.74 3.99 -4.28
N ILE A 128 -4.67 4.55 -3.51
CA ILE A 128 -4.40 5.20 -2.23
C ILE A 128 -5.41 4.79 -1.17
N TYR A 129 -4.92 4.65 0.06
CA TYR A 129 -5.72 4.56 1.27
C TYR A 129 -5.14 5.51 2.31
N GLN A 130 -5.46 6.80 2.16
CA GLN A 130 -4.86 7.89 2.95
C GLN A 130 -5.95 8.78 3.54
N LEU A 131 -5.63 9.47 4.64
CA LEU A 131 -6.53 10.44 5.27
C LEU A 131 -6.86 11.60 4.31
N THR A 132 -8.01 12.24 4.49
CA THR A 132 -8.49 13.33 3.64
C THR A 132 -7.48 14.48 3.51
N SER A 133 -6.77 14.83 4.59
CA SER A 133 -5.73 15.86 4.57
C SER A 133 -4.56 15.51 3.66
N VAL A 134 -4.18 14.24 3.61
CA VAL A 134 -3.12 13.73 2.72
C VAL A 134 -3.63 13.69 1.27
N ASN A 135 -4.89 13.31 1.06
CA ASN A 135 -5.50 13.27 -0.26
C ASN A 135 -5.52 14.64 -0.96
N ALA A 136 -5.75 15.73 -0.22
CA ALA A 136 -5.71 17.07 -0.78
C ALA A 136 -4.31 17.41 -1.37
N LEU A 137 -3.26 17.07 -0.66
CA LEU A 137 -1.87 17.25 -1.13
C LEU A 137 -1.51 16.29 -2.27
N LEU A 138 -2.02 15.05 -2.23
CA LEU A 138 -1.82 14.08 -3.31
C LEU A 138 -2.52 14.50 -4.60
N ALA A 139 -3.68 15.17 -4.51
CA ALA A 139 -4.39 15.68 -5.69
C ALA A 139 -3.50 16.58 -6.55
N ASP A 140 -2.75 17.49 -5.94
CA ASP A 140 -1.83 18.37 -6.65
C ASP A 140 -0.68 17.60 -7.30
N LYS A 141 -0.15 16.60 -6.60
CA LYS A 141 0.89 15.71 -7.14
C LYS A 141 0.36 14.91 -8.34
N PHE A 142 -0.83 14.36 -8.25
CA PHE A 142 -1.43 13.59 -9.33
C PHE A 142 -1.66 14.42 -10.58
N LYS A 143 -2.19 15.64 -10.45
CA LYS A 143 -2.36 16.57 -11.58
C LYS A 143 -1.06 16.92 -12.29
N LYS A 144 0.04 16.99 -11.55
CA LYS A 144 1.35 17.35 -12.10
C LYS A 144 2.08 16.19 -12.75
N GLU A 145 1.91 14.99 -12.22
CA GLU A 145 2.78 13.86 -12.56
C GLU A 145 2.08 12.76 -13.36
N LEU A 146 0.77 12.54 -13.15
CA LEU A 146 0.08 11.44 -13.84
C LEU A 146 -0.18 11.83 -15.31
N LYS A 147 -0.04 10.84 -16.17
CA LYS A 147 -0.40 10.99 -17.59
C LYS A 147 -1.91 11.12 -17.78
N PRO A 148 -2.37 11.77 -18.86
CA PRO A 148 -3.78 11.86 -19.19
C PRO A 148 -4.44 10.48 -19.27
N GLY A 149 -5.64 10.36 -18.70
CA GLY A 149 -6.40 9.11 -18.69
C GLY A 149 -6.00 8.12 -17.60
N ALA A 150 -4.95 8.37 -16.82
CA ALA A 150 -4.59 7.52 -15.69
C ALA A 150 -5.75 7.45 -14.68
N LEU A 151 -5.95 6.28 -14.08
CA LEU A 151 -6.97 6.05 -13.08
C LEU A 151 -6.42 6.25 -11.67
N ILE A 152 -7.22 6.89 -10.81
CA ILE A 152 -6.92 7.05 -9.40
C ILE A 152 -8.02 6.36 -8.61
N ILE A 153 -7.63 5.40 -7.78
CA ILE A 153 -8.54 4.64 -6.91
C ILE A 153 -8.25 5.04 -5.46
N SER A 154 -9.14 5.78 -4.85
CA SER A 154 -9.06 6.17 -3.44
C SER A 154 -9.98 5.30 -2.60
N ALA A 155 -9.41 4.58 -1.63
CA ALA A 155 -10.15 3.76 -0.69
C ALA A 155 -10.54 4.58 0.56
N GLY A 156 -11.83 4.59 0.89
CA GLY A 156 -12.36 5.19 2.12
C GLY A 156 -12.50 6.70 2.13
N PHE A 157 -11.74 7.44 1.32
CA PHE A 157 -11.68 8.91 1.41
C PHE A 157 -11.79 9.59 0.05
N PHE A 158 -12.49 10.72 0.03
CA PHE A 158 -12.66 11.56 -1.15
C PHE A 158 -11.32 12.19 -1.58
N LEU A 159 -11.12 12.32 -2.91
CA LEU A 159 -10.02 13.07 -3.51
C LEU A 159 -10.58 14.35 -4.12
N PRO A 160 -10.17 15.55 -3.64
CA PRO A 160 -10.69 16.80 -4.16
C PRO A 160 -10.13 17.12 -5.56
N ASN A 161 -10.87 17.96 -6.29
CA ASN A 161 -10.44 18.54 -7.59
C ASN A 161 -10.22 17.53 -8.73
N PHE A 162 -10.81 16.34 -8.64
CA PHE A 162 -10.86 15.35 -9.72
C PHE A 162 -12.31 15.00 -10.06
N GLU A 163 -12.54 14.72 -11.33
CA GLU A 163 -13.84 14.23 -11.79
C GLU A 163 -14.06 12.80 -11.30
N LEU A 164 -15.13 12.61 -10.54
CA LEU A 164 -15.53 11.29 -10.06
C LEU A 164 -16.17 10.50 -11.19
N ILE A 165 -15.52 9.41 -11.63
CA ILE A 165 -16.09 8.51 -12.64
C ILE A 165 -17.08 7.56 -11.99
N LYS A 166 -16.71 6.96 -10.85
CA LYS A 166 -17.52 5.95 -10.17
C LYS A 166 -17.22 5.90 -8.68
N ARG A 167 -18.30 5.66 -7.92
CA ARG A 167 -18.17 5.25 -6.52
C ARG A 167 -18.70 3.83 -6.38
N GLU A 168 -17.86 2.93 -5.88
CA GLU A 168 -18.19 1.53 -5.67
C GLU A 168 -17.82 1.13 -4.24
N ASN A 169 -18.84 0.86 -3.40
CA ASN A 169 -18.66 0.61 -1.98
C ASN A 169 -17.85 1.73 -1.28
N GLN A 170 -16.66 1.41 -0.79
CA GLN A 170 -15.74 2.36 -0.15
C GLN A 170 -14.72 2.98 -1.11
N PHE A 171 -14.80 2.68 -2.40
CA PHE A 171 -13.84 3.16 -3.39
C PHE A 171 -14.41 4.31 -4.22
N TRP A 172 -13.57 5.31 -4.41
CA TRP A 172 -13.80 6.45 -5.25
C TRP A 172 -12.84 6.36 -6.43
N VAL A 173 -13.34 6.35 -7.64
CA VAL A 173 -12.53 6.20 -8.86
C VAL A 173 -12.60 7.48 -9.67
N TYR A 174 -11.44 7.99 -10.01
CA TYR A 174 -11.27 9.24 -10.74
C TYR A 174 -10.38 9.00 -11.97
N ARG A 175 -10.44 9.94 -12.92
CA ARG A 175 -9.55 9.99 -14.09
C ARG A 175 -8.77 11.30 -14.07
N ASN A 176 -7.47 11.21 -14.41
CA ASN A 176 -6.61 12.37 -14.59
C ASN A 176 -6.77 12.96 -16.00
#